data_779f78e56746ee255b4d6cbfd14b5770
#
_entry.id   779f78e56746ee255b4d6cbfd14b5770
#
_cell.length_a   1.000
_cell.length_b   1.000
_cell.length_c   1.000
_cell.angle_alpha   90.00
_cell.angle_beta   90.00
_cell.angle_gamma   90.00
#
_symmetry.space_group_name_H-M   'P 1'
#
loop_
_entity.id
_entity.type
_entity.pdbx_description
1 polymer ?
#
loop_
_entity_poly.entity_id
_entity_poly.type
_entity_poly.pdbx_seq_one_letter_code
_entity_poly.pdbx_strand_id
1 'polypeptide(L)'
;EGTQGAIKEKGWSFKPIDVICFTHYHGDHISGLPGLLLTMGNADRKEPLTLIGPRGLERVVNALRVIAPELPFDIKFIEITQPEQVIELNGYRITAFKVNHNVICYGYTLEILRQGKFSAERAKEQEIPLKFWNPLQKGQTIEAEGKIYTPDMVLGPERKGIKLTYTTDTRPTDSILKNAADSD
;
A
#
# COMPACT_ATOMS: atom_id res chain seq x y z
N GLU A 1 9.09 -1.77 -17.42
CA GLU A 1 9.07 -2.96 -18.29
C GLU A 1 9.70 -4.17 -17.57
N GLY A 2 9.28 -5.40 -17.94
CA GLY A 2 9.87 -6.59 -17.37
C GLY A 2 9.37 -7.02 -15.98
N THR A 3 8.62 -6.21 -15.27
CA THR A 3 8.10 -6.53 -13.91
C THR A 3 7.31 -7.84 -13.89
N GLN A 4 6.51 -8.10 -14.91
CA GLN A 4 5.75 -9.36 -15.05
C GLN A 4 6.67 -10.58 -15.12
N GLY A 5 7.77 -10.50 -15.90
CA GLY A 5 8.78 -11.54 -15.98
C GLY A 5 9.46 -11.77 -14.63
N ALA A 6 9.90 -10.70 -13.96
CA ALA A 6 10.56 -10.78 -12.66
C ALA A 6 9.66 -11.39 -11.57
N ILE A 7 8.37 -11.06 -11.52
CA ILE A 7 7.40 -11.65 -10.59
C ILE A 7 7.27 -13.16 -10.86
N LYS A 8 7.17 -13.57 -12.14
CA LYS A 8 7.07 -14.97 -12.55
C LYS A 8 8.33 -15.77 -12.19
N GLU A 9 9.51 -15.21 -12.43
CA GLU A 9 10.79 -15.83 -12.08
C GLU A 9 10.94 -16.08 -10.58
N LYS A 10 10.38 -15.19 -9.75
CA LYS A 10 10.32 -15.34 -8.29
C LYS A 10 9.25 -16.33 -7.81
N GLY A 11 8.43 -16.87 -8.72
CA GLY A 11 7.33 -17.76 -8.37
C GLY A 11 6.19 -17.09 -7.61
N TRP A 12 6.08 -15.74 -7.68
CA TRP A 12 5.05 -15.00 -6.98
C TRP A 12 3.76 -14.99 -7.78
N SER A 13 2.63 -15.01 -7.07
CA SER A 13 1.31 -14.90 -7.66
C SER A 13 0.97 -13.45 -8.03
N PHE A 14 0.26 -13.27 -9.14
CA PHE A 14 -0.27 -11.97 -9.57
C PHE A 14 -1.60 -11.62 -8.89
N LYS A 15 -2.38 -12.61 -8.49
CA LYS A 15 -3.70 -12.42 -7.90
C LYS A 15 -3.71 -11.54 -6.64
N PRO A 16 -2.78 -11.68 -5.67
CA PRO A 16 -2.80 -10.91 -4.43
C PRO A 16 -2.24 -9.48 -4.55
N ILE A 17 -1.88 -9.01 -5.76
CA ILE A 17 -1.39 -7.64 -5.92
C ILE A 17 -2.55 -6.65 -5.80
N ASP A 18 -2.63 -5.89 -4.72
CA ASP A 18 -3.73 -4.96 -4.45
C ASP A 18 -3.45 -3.53 -4.89
N VAL A 19 -2.16 -3.17 -4.97
CA VAL A 19 -1.73 -1.81 -5.29
C VAL A 19 -0.53 -1.83 -6.21
N ILE A 20 -0.52 -0.94 -7.20
CA ILE A 20 0.63 -0.63 -8.04
C ILE A 20 0.90 0.86 -7.96
N CYS A 21 2.13 1.24 -7.60
CA CYS A 21 2.58 2.62 -7.53
C CYS A 21 3.48 2.95 -8.71
N PHE A 22 3.16 4.00 -9.46
CA PHE A 22 3.98 4.50 -10.56
C PHE A 22 4.78 5.70 -10.11
N THR A 23 6.08 5.63 -10.26
CA THR A 23 6.97 6.76 -9.93
C THR A 23 6.80 7.90 -10.93
N HIS A 24 6.73 7.59 -12.22
CA HIS A 24 6.52 8.51 -13.34
C HIS A 24 6.07 7.74 -14.60
N TYR A 25 5.89 8.45 -15.73
CA TYR A 25 5.30 7.87 -16.95
C TYR A 25 6.26 7.77 -18.14
N HIS A 26 7.57 7.60 -17.92
CA HIS A 26 8.44 7.18 -19.00
C HIS A 26 8.09 5.76 -19.47
N GLY A 27 8.30 5.47 -20.75
CA GLY A 27 7.84 4.23 -21.37
C GLY A 27 8.36 2.97 -20.69
N ASP A 28 9.64 2.96 -20.34
CA ASP A 28 10.31 1.85 -19.63
C ASP A 28 9.76 1.57 -18.22
N HIS A 29 9.01 2.51 -17.64
CA HIS A 29 8.39 2.36 -16.32
C HIS A 29 6.91 1.97 -16.36
N ILE A 30 6.17 2.22 -17.48
CA ILE A 30 4.73 1.99 -17.51
C ILE A 30 4.25 1.15 -18.72
N SER A 31 5.03 1.01 -19.79
CA SER A 31 4.55 0.33 -21.01
C SER A 31 4.17 -1.14 -20.81
N GLY A 32 4.73 -1.81 -19.80
CA GLY A 32 4.38 -3.19 -19.47
C GLY A 32 3.02 -3.37 -18.76
N LEU A 33 2.36 -2.29 -18.36
CA LEU A 33 1.12 -2.34 -17.56
C LEU A 33 -0.02 -3.12 -18.24
N PRO A 34 -0.36 -2.94 -19.54
CA PRO A 34 -1.46 -3.67 -20.15
C PRO A 34 -1.28 -5.19 -20.07
N GLY A 35 -0.06 -5.68 -20.35
CA GLY A 35 0.27 -7.11 -20.24
C GLY A 35 0.15 -7.63 -18.81
N LEU A 36 0.58 -6.84 -17.81
CA LEU A 36 0.43 -7.19 -16.40
C LEU A 36 -1.04 -7.28 -15.99
N LEU A 37 -1.88 -6.31 -16.39
CA LEU A 37 -3.32 -6.31 -16.10
C LEU A 37 -4.03 -7.54 -16.68
N LEU A 38 -3.72 -7.91 -17.93
CA LEU A 38 -4.26 -9.12 -18.55
C LEU A 38 -3.81 -10.38 -17.80
N THR A 39 -2.55 -10.45 -17.38
CA THR A 39 -2.04 -11.58 -16.59
C THR A 39 -2.71 -11.68 -15.23
N MET A 40 -2.98 -10.55 -14.56
CA MET A 40 -3.73 -10.52 -13.31
C MET A 40 -5.18 -11.01 -13.51
N GLY A 41 -5.82 -10.62 -14.61
CA GLY A 41 -7.15 -11.11 -14.98
C GLY A 41 -7.18 -12.62 -15.23
N ASN A 42 -6.18 -13.14 -15.94
CA ASN A 42 -6.03 -14.57 -16.19
C ASN A 42 -5.67 -15.39 -14.94
N ALA A 43 -5.20 -14.75 -13.87
CA ALA A 43 -4.98 -15.35 -12.56
C ALA A 43 -6.24 -15.33 -11.66
N ASP A 44 -7.43 -15.17 -12.27
CA ASP A 44 -8.73 -15.13 -11.57
C ASP A 44 -8.86 -14.01 -10.52
N ARG A 45 -8.19 -12.88 -10.75
CA ARG A 45 -8.43 -11.70 -9.91
C ARG A 45 -9.83 -11.13 -10.20
N LYS A 46 -10.59 -10.88 -9.15
CA LYS A 46 -11.92 -10.22 -9.19
C LYS A 46 -11.96 -8.96 -8.32
N GLU A 47 -11.07 -8.88 -7.34
CA GLU A 47 -10.97 -7.77 -6.41
C GLU A 47 -10.44 -6.51 -7.12
N PRO A 48 -10.92 -5.32 -6.76
CA PRO A 48 -10.45 -4.08 -7.35
C PRO A 48 -8.93 -3.90 -7.18
N LEU A 49 -8.28 -3.36 -8.21
CA LEU A 49 -6.86 -2.98 -8.19
C LEU A 49 -6.72 -1.48 -8.00
N THR A 50 -5.92 -1.06 -7.04
CA THR A 50 -5.61 0.37 -6.85
C THR A 50 -4.32 0.73 -7.58
N LEU A 51 -4.39 1.75 -8.43
CA LEU A 51 -3.24 2.35 -9.09
C LEU A 51 -2.97 3.72 -8.46
N ILE A 52 -1.74 3.96 -8.05
CA ILE A 52 -1.28 5.22 -7.46
C ILE A 52 -0.19 5.80 -8.36
N GLY A 53 -0.25 7.09 -8.65
CA GLY A 53 0.78 7.72 -9.48
C GLY A 53 0.62 9.23 -9.61
N PRO A 54 1.55 9.88 -10.32
CA PRO A 54 1.49 11.30 -10.58
C PRO A 54 0.18 11.74 -11.24
N ARG A 55 -0.12 13.03 -11.19
CA ARG A 55 -1.28 13.61 -11.86
C ARG A 55 -1.36 13.20 -13.34
N GLY A 56 -2.55 12.82 -13.80
CA GLY A 56 -2.81 12.31 -15.14
C GLY A 56 -2.74 10.79 -15.25
N LEU A 57 -2.65 10.09 -14.12
CA LEU A 57 -2.58 8.62 -14.04
C LEU A 57 -3.71 7.95 -14.83
N GLU A 58 -4.95 8.33 -14.53
CA GLU A 58 -6.12 7.72 -15.17
C GLU A 58 -6.09 7.88 -16.69
N ARG A 59 -5.75 9.08 -17.19
CA ARG A 59 -5.62 9.34 -18.61
C ARG A 59 -4.55 8.46 -19.27
N VAL A 60 -3.37 8.36 -18.64
CA VAL A 60 -2.25 7.57 -19.18
C VAL A 60 -2.59 6.08 -19.19
N VAL A 61 -3.11 5.56 -18.10
CA VAL A 61 -3.51 4.15 -17.98
C VAL A 61 -4.61 3.80 -19.00
N ASN A 62 -5.64 4.63 -19.12
CA ASN A 62 -6.72 4.38 -20.08
C ASN A 62 -6.23 4.44 -21.55
N ALA A 63 -5.26 5.28 -21.87
CA ALA A 63 -4.64 5.30 -23.19
C ALA A 63 -3.84 4.03 -23.47
N LEU A 64 -3.06 3.54 -22.50
CA LEU A 64 -2.28 2.31 -22.64
C LEU A 64 -3.17 1.07 -22.75
N ARG A 65 -4.27 1.01 -21.98
CA ARG A 65 -5.14 -0.16 -21.94
C ARG A 65 -6.15 -0.25 -23.09
N VAL A 66 -6.07 0.59 -24.11
CA VAL A 66 -6.88 0.44 -25.34
C VAL A 66 -6.74 -0.97 -25.94
N ILE A 67 -5.58 -1.62 -25.78
CA ILE A 67 -5.34 -3.01 -26.20
C ILE A 67 -5.83 -4.08 -25.20
N ALA A 68 -6.30 -3.67 -24.02
CA ALA A 68 -6.83 -4.52 -22.95
C ALA A 68 -8.06 -3.84 -22.31
N PRO A 69 -9.14 -3.59 -23.12
CA PRO A 69 -10.26 -2.75 -22.68
C PRO A 69 -11.09 -3.40 -21.56
N GLU A 70 -11.21 -4.72 -21.58
CA GLU A 70 -12.01 -5.49 -20.64
C GLU A 70 -11.12 -6.22 -19.65
N LEU A 71 -11.39 -6.01 -18.36
CA LEU A 71 -10.73 -6.69 -17.26
C LEU A 71 -11.81 -7.26 -16.32
N PRO A 72 -11.58 -8.43 -15.69
CA PRO A 72 -12.54 -9.02 -14.78
C PRO A 72 -12.59 -8.34 -13.39
N PHE A 73 -11.91 -7.22 -13.22
CA PHE A 73 -11.83 -6.42 -11.99
C PHE A 73 -11.81 -4.91 -12.29
N ASP A 74 -12.26 -4.13 -11.33
CA ASP A 74 -12.24 -2.67 -11.42
C ASP A 74 -10.86 -2.09 -11.10
N ILE A 75 -10.55 -0.94 -11.70
CA ILE A 75 -9.34 -0.16 -11.37
C ILE A 75 -9.77 1.10 -10.61
N LYS A 76 -9.17 1.31 -9.45
CA LYS A 76 -9.26 2.54 -8.66
C LYS A 76 -8.03 3.39 -8.88
N PHE A 77 -8.20 4.67 -9.17
CA PHE A 77 -7.10 5.61 -9.38
C PHE A 77 -6.92 6.54 -8.20
N ILE A 78 -5.68 6.71 -7.75
CA ILE A 78 -5.29 7.71 -6.76
C ILE A 78 -4.17 8.54 -7.38
N GLU A 79 -4.51 9.77 -7.77
CA GLU A 79 -3.52 10.71 -8.31
C GLU A 79 -2.85 11.50 -7.19
N ILE A 80 -1.52 11.56 -7.26
CA ILE A 80 -0.72 12.34 -6.33
C ILE A 80 -0.69 13.79 -6.81
N THR A 81 -1.14 14.69 -5.96
CA THR A 81 -1.28 16.11 -6.27
C THR A 81 -0.40 17.01 -5.40
N GLN A 82 0.16 16.47 -4.32
CA GLN A 82 0.99 17.19 -3.37
C GLN A 82 2.46 16.76 -3.49
N PRO A 83 3.43 17.60 -3.09
CA PRO A 83 4.85 17.22 -3.04
C PRO A 83 5.13 16.03 -2.12
N GLU A 84 4.35 15.89 -1.05
CA GLU A 84 4.32 14.74 -0.16
C GLU A 84 2.85 14.42 0.16
N GLN A 85 2.45 13.19 -0.04
CA GLN A 85 1.06 12.76 0.16
C GLN A 85 1.02 11.40 0.82
N VAL A 86 0.29 11.32 1.93
CA VAL A 86 0.06 10.08 2.66
C VAL A 86 -1.25 9.45 2.20
N ILE A 87 -1.21 8.15 1.94
CA ILE A 87 -2.33 7.33 1.49
C ILE A 87 -2.47 6.19 2.49
N GLU A 88 -3.53 6.23 3.28
CA GLU A 88 -3.88 5.16 4.21
C GLU A 88 -4.65 4.07 3.45
N LEU A 89 -4.16 2.85 3.56
CA LEU A 89 -4.75 1.67 2.98
C LEU A 89 -5.03 0.63 4.08
N ASN A 90 -5.79 -0.39 3.75
CA ASN A 90 -6.23 -1.38 4.72
C ASN A 90 -5.03 -2.17 5.31
N GLY A 91 -4.51 -1.70 6.44
CA GLY A 91 -3.43 -2.34 7.19
C GLY A 91 -2.01 -1.84 6.89
N TYR A 92 -1.86 -0.85 6.01
CA TYR A 92 -0.57 -0.21 5.72
C TYR A 92 -0.75 1.22 5.21
N ARG A 93 0.35 1.95 5.21
CA ARG A 93 0.43 3.35 4.75
C ARG A 93 1.42 3.45 3.59
N ILE A 94 1.08 4.23 2.58
CA ILE A 94 2.01 4.62 1.52
C ILE A 94 2.20 6.13 1.58
N THR A 95 3.45 6.57 1.71
CA THR A 95 3.83 7.97 1.57
C THR A 95 4.49 8.17 0.22
N ALA A 96 3.84 8.92 -0.67
CA ALA A 96 4.45 9.37 -1.92
C ALA A 96 5.20 10.68 -1.64
N PHE A 97 6.44 10.81 -2.11
CA PHE A 97 7.24 12.02 -1.95
C PHE A 97 7.95 12.39 -3.25
N LYS A 98 7.89 13.69 -3.60
CA LYS A 98 8.47 14.19 -4.84
C LYS A 98 9.98 14.05 -4.83
N VAL A 99 10.54 13.59 -5.96
CA VAL A 99 11.98 13.46 -6.20
C VAL A 99 12.43 14.32 -7.39
N ASN A 100 13.72 14.38 -7.66
CA ASN A 100 14.29 15.25 -8.69
C ASN A 100 14.58 14.49 -9.98
N HIS A 101 13.66 14.59 -10.93
CA HIS A 101 13.78 14.04 -12.27
C HIS A 101 13.34 15.07 -13.33
N ASN A 102 13.55 14.81 -14.62
CA ASN A 102 13.17 15.68 -15.75
C ASN A 102 11.65 15.72 -16.01
N VAL A 103 10.89 14.82 -15.39
CA VAL A 103 9.42 14.81 -15.36
C VAL A 103 8.94 14.74 -13.91
N ILE A 104 7.62 14.91 -13.68
CA ILE A 104 7.05 14.71 -12.35
C ILE A 104 7.29 13.27 -11.93
N CYS A 105 8.05 13.08 -10.85
CA CYS A 105 8.46 11.79 -10.35
C CYS A 105 8.34 11.74 -8.82
N TYR A 106 7.91 10.59 -8.31
CA TYR A 106 7.75 10.32 -6.88
C TYR A 106 8.52 9.08 -6.46
N GLY A 107 9.10 9.14 -5.27
CA GLY A 107 9.46 7.96 -4.49
C GLY A 107 8.28 7.54 -3.60
N TYR A 108 8.35 6.35 -3.05
CA TYR A 108 7.32 5.78 -2.19
C TYR A 108 7.91 5.14 -0.96
N THR A 109 7.32 5.41 0.19
CA THR A 109 7.59 4.68 1.43
C THR A 109 6.35 3.87 1.80
N LEU A 110 6.52 2.57 1.93
CA LEU A 110 5.52 1.65 2.46
C LEU A 110 5.80 1.40 3.94
N GLU A 111 4.79 1.59 4.78
CA GLU A 111 4.86 1.31 6.21
C GLU A 111 3.75 0.33 6.61
N ILE A 112 4.14 -0.79 7.20
CA ILE A 112 3.24 -1.75 7.82
C ILE A 112 3.41 -1.60 9.33
N LEU A 113 2.44 -0.98 9.98
CA LEU A 113 2.45 -0.77 11.41
C LEU A 113 2.13 -2.09 12.13
N ARG A 114 2.89 -2.40 13.17
CA ARG A 114 2.64 -3.55 14.03
C ARG A 114 2.19 -3.10 15.40
N GLN A 115 0.94 -3.38 15.70
CA GLN A 115 0.41 -3.17 17.06
C GLN A 115 1.12 -4.05 18.08
N GLY A 116 1.03 -3.68 19.33
CA GLY A 116 1.52 -4.44 20.46
C GLY A 116 0.98 -5.87 20.47
N LYS A 117 1.68 -6.77 21.16
CA LYS A 117 1.21 -8.14 21.35
C LYS A 117 -0.04 -8.13 22.24
N PHE A 118 -1.10 -8.81 21.81
CA PHE A 118 -2.30 -8.99 22.62
C PHE A 118 -1.98 -9.84 23.87
N SER A 119 -2.43 -9.37 25.03
CA SER A 119 -2.31 -10.08 26.30
C SER A 119 -3.67 -10.59 26.77
N ALA A 120 -3.85 -11.92 26.70
CA ALA A 120 -5.04 -12.56 27.20
C ALA A 120 -5.13 -12.47 28.76
N GLU A 121 -4.00 -12.35 29.43
CA GLU A 121 -3.93 -12.17 30.89
C GLU A 121 -4.53 -10.82 31.27
N ARG A 122 -4.06 -9.72 30.65
CA ARG A 122 -4.60 -8.37 30.89
C ARG A 122 -6.09 -8.29 30.53
N ALA A 123 -6.51 -8.94 29.43
CA ALA A 123 -7.90 -8.97 29.04
C ALA A 123 -8.79 -9.68 30.08
N LYS A 124 -8.29 -10.75 30.70
CA LYS A 124 -8.98 -11.46 31.80
C LYS A 124 -8.99 -10.64 33.08
N GLU A 125 -7.87 -10.05 33.48
CA GLU A 125 -7.75 -9.20 34.67
C GLU A 125 -8.71 -8.00 34.64
N GLN A 126 -8.95 -7.45 33.45
CA GLN A 126 -9.87 -6.34 33.22
C GLN A 126 -11.31 -6.79 32.88
N GLU A 127 -11.58 -8.09 33.03
CA GLU A 127 -12.90 -8.68 32.78
C GLU A 127 -13.50 -8.35 31.39
N ILE A 128 -12.62 -8.25 30.38
CA ILE A 128 -13.04 -7.91 29.00
C ILE A 128 -13.69 -9.14 28.35
N PRO A 129 -14.95 -9.04 27.87
CA PRO A 129 -15.64 -10.15 27.22
C PRO A 129 -14.87 -10.68 25.99
N LEU A 130 -14.83 -12.00 25.82
CA LEU A 130 -14.12 -12.66 24.71
C LEU A 130 -14.53 -12.13 23.32
N LYS A 131 -15.79 -11.75 23.16
CA LYS A 131 -16.31 -11.18 21.90
C LYS A 131 -15.59 -9.87 21.48
N PHE A 132 -14.96 -9.16 22.44
CA PHE A 132 -14.24 -7.90 22.19
C PHE A 132 -12.75 -8.07 21.94
N TRP A 133 -12.17 -9.24 22.18
CA TRP A 133 -10.73 -9.47 22.07
C TRP A 133 -10.21 -9.26 20.65
N ASN A 134 -10.88 -9.84 19.65
CA ASN A 134 -10.45 -9.70 18.25
C ASN A 134 -10.56 -8.23 17.74
N PRO A 135 -11.67 -7.50 17.95
CA PRO A 135 -11.72 -6.09 17.62
C PRO A 135 -10.64 -5.25 18.32
N LEU A 136 -10.43 -5.45 19.62
CA LEU A 136 -9.38 -4.75 20.38
C LEU A 136 -7.97 -5.08 19.87
N GLN A 137 -7.72 -6.34 19.53
CA GLN A 137 -6.46 -6.76 18.90
C GLN A 137 -6.21 -6.08 17.56
N LYS A 138 -7.29 -5.71 16.84
CA LYS A 138 -7.24 -4.97 15.58
C LYS A 138 -7.19 -3.45 15.76
N GLY A 139 -7.05 -2.96 16.99
CA GLY A 139 -6.97 -1.54 17.28
C GLY A 139 -8.31 -0.81 17.32
N GLN A 140 -9.44 -1.52 17.41
CA GLN A 140 -10.76 -0.92 17.49
C GLN A 140 -11.13 -0.62 18.93
N THR A 141 -11.65 0.57 19.20
CA THR A 141 -12.28 0.92 20.47
C THR A 141 -13.73 0.44 20.46
N ILE A 142 -14.21 -0.13 21.56
CA ILE A 142 -15.56 -0.67 21.69
C ILE A 142 -16.27 0.02 22.85
N GLU A 143 -17.45 0.51 22.60
CA GLU A 143 -18.35 1.00 23.63
C GLU A 143 -19.49 -0.01 23.83
N ALA A 144 -19.63 -0.54 25.05
CA ALA A 144 -20.67 -1.50 25.37
C ALA A 144 -21.05 -1.38 26.85
N GLU A 145 -22.35 -1.39 27.15
CA GLU A 145 -22.92 -1.40 28.50
C GLU A 145 -22.39 -0.24 29.39
N GLY A 146 -22.17 0.94 28.76
CA GLY A 146 -21.65 2.12 29.47
C GLY A 146 -20.15 2.06 29.81
N LYS A 147 -19.43 1.06 29.30
CA LYS A 147 -17.96 0.94 29.41
C LYS A 147 -17.30 1.12 28.05
N ILE A 148 -16.14 1.75 28.05
CA ILE A 148 -15.30 1.91 26.84
C ILE A 148 -14.10 0.98 27.02
N TYR A 149 -13.93 0.11 26.04
CA TYR A 149 -12.78 -0.79 25.95
C TYR A 149 -11.85 -0.29 24.86
N THR A 150 -10.59 -0.03 25.21
CA THR A 150 -9.58 0.52 24.29
C THR A 150 -8.46 -0.49 24.03
N PRO A 151 -7.79 -0.44 22.87
CA PRO A 151 -6.72 -1.38 22.52
C PRO A 151 -5.57 -1.42 23.52
N ASP A 152 -5.18 -0.30 24.13
CA ASP A 152 -4.12 -0.18 25.13
C ASP A 152 -4.38 -0.99 26.40
N MET A 153 -5.65 -1.29 26.71
CA MET A 153 -6.00 -2.15 27.85
C MET A 153 -5.45 -3.57 27.68
N VAL A 154 -5.32 -4.06 26.45
CA VAL A 154 -4.96 -5.45 26.13
C VAL A 154 -3.73 -5.60 25.25
N LEU A 155 -3.26 -4.52 24.60
CA LEU A 155 -2.06 -4.53 23.77
C LEU A 155 -0.83 -4.14 24.61
N GLY A 156 0.27 -4.82 24.36
CA GLY A 156 1.58 -4.43 24.87
C GLY A 156 2.14 -3.21 24.12
N PRO A 157 3.41 -2.86 24.33
CA PRO A 157 4.06 -1.77 23.60
C PRO A 157 4.05 -2.04 22.09
N GLU A 158 4.01 -0.96 21.31
CA GLU A 158 4.13 -1.04 19.85
C GLU A 158 5.40 -1.79 19.47
N ARG A 159 5.28 -2.59 18.42
CA ARG A 159 6.41 -3.35 17.87
C ARG A 159 6.92 -2.65 16.61
N LYS A 160 8.21 -2.79 16.34
CA LYS A 160 8.78 -2.33 15.07
C LYS A 160 7.97 -2.94 13.93
N GLY A 161 7.41 -2.08 13.08
CA GLY A 161 6.74 -2.44 11.85
C GLY A 161 7.74 -2.79 10.75
N ILE A 162 7.31 -2.69 9.52
CA ILE A 162 8.15 -2.78 8.32
C ILE A 162 8.07 -1.42 7.64
N LYS A 163 9.21 -0.85 7.29
CA LYS A 163 9.30 0.38 6.51
C LYS A 163 10.21 0.14 5.31
N LEU A 164 9.64 0.21 4.12
CA LEU A 164 10.34 0.05 2.85
C LEU A 164 10.26 1.35 2.06
N THR A 165 11.39 1.90 1.65
CA THR A 165 11.43 3.08 0.78
C THR A 165 12.00 2.71 -0.58
N TYR A 166 11.28 3.10 -1.64
CA TYR A 166 11.65 2.87 -3.02
C TYR A 166 11.77 4.19 -3.78
N THR A 167 12.87 4.36 -4.47
CA THR A 167 13.06 5.44 -5.45
C THR A 167 13.65 4.86 -6.72
N THR A 168 13.44 5.55 -7.82
CA THR A 168 14.05 5.20 -9.12
C THR A 168 14.76 6.43 -9.71
N ASP A 169 14.52 6.77 -10.93
CA ASP A 169 15.16 7.84 -11.68
C ASP A 169 15.10 9.18 -10.96
N THR A 170 16.15 9.50 -10.23
CA THR A 170 16.23 10.74 -9.46
C THR A 170 17.68 11.16 -9.23
N ARG A 171 17.90 12.47 -9.13
CA ARG A 171 19.10 13.01 -8.50
C ARG A 171 18.92 13.00 -6.98
N PRO A 172 19.99 13.02 -6.19
CA PRO A 172 19.90 13.12 -4.73
C PRO A 172 19.02 14.30 -4.30
N THR A 173 18.14 14.08 -3.34
CA THR A 173 17.27 15.11 -2.75
C THR A 173 17.08 14.84 -1.26
N ASP A 174 16.81 15.90 -0.48
CA ASP A 174 16.54 15.78 0.96
C ASP A 174 15.27 14.96 1.24
N SER A 175 14.33 14.97 0.30
CA SER A 175 13.11 14.17 0.42
C SER A 175 13.39 12.66 0.50
N ILE A 176 14.43 12.17 -0.21
CA ILE A 176 14.87 10.77 -0.13
C ILE A 176 15.44 10.49 1.25
N LEU A 177 16.36 11.32 1.74
CA LEU A 177 16.98 11.14 3.07
C LEU A 177 15.92 11.15 4.18
N LYS A 178 14.99 12.12 4.12
CA LYS A 178 13.88 12.23 5.07
C LYS A 178 13.01 10.96 5.09
N ASN A 179 12.58 10.49 3.92
CA ASN A 179 11.61 9.39 3.83
C ASN A 179 12.26 8.01 3.99
N ALA A 180 13.53 7.86 3.63
CA ALA A 180 14.29 6.62 3.81
C ALA A 180 14.86 6.44 5.21
N ALA A 181 14.86 7.46 6.06
CA ALA A 181 15.29 7.34 7.45
C ALA A 181 14.55 6.20 8.15
N ASP A 182 15.29 5.35 8.88
CA ASP A 182 14.79 4.18 9.63
C ASP A 182 14.07 3.11 8.77
N SER A 183 14.27 3.10 7.47
CA SER A 183 13.83 1.98 6.60
C SER A 183 14.59 0.69 6.91
N ASP A 184 13.95 -0.47 6.66
CA ASP A 184 14.52 -1.81 6.86
C ASP A 184 15.47 -2.23 5.74
#